data_a60522d5b9fbf22ae4d5ac78de75a353
#
_entry.id   a60522d5b9fbf22ae4d5ac78de75a353
#
_cell.length_a   1.000
_cell.length_b   1.000
_cell.length_c   1.000
_cell.angle_alpha   90.00
_cell.angle_beta   90.00
_cell.angle_gamma   90.00
#
_symmetry.space_group_name_H-M   'P 1'
#
loop_
_entity.id
_entity.type
_entity.pdbx_description
1 polymer ?
#
loop_
_entity_poly.entity_id
_entity_poly.type
_entity_poly.pdbx_seq_one_letter_code
_entity_poly.pdbx_strand_id
1 'polypeptide(L)'
;MEKKIYTQNCASCHGVNLEGEKNWMSRLPNGMMPAPPHDEKGHTWHHNDNYLFMITKYGVEEILGEKYPNNMPAYKEILSDKEIISVLSYIKSTWPPRVQKIHDQINSRSNAK
;
A
#
# COMPACT_ATOMS: atom_id res chain seq x y z
N MET A 1 16.40 6.94 -3.05
CA MET A 1 15.91 7.02 -1.66
C MET A 1 14.57 6.33 -1.49
N GLU A 2 13.61 6.60 -2.34
CA GLU A 2 12.26 6.02 -2.27
C GLU A 2 12.26 4.49 -2.38
N LYS A 3 13.00 3.95 -3.35
CA LYS A 3 13.15 2.51 -3.53
C LYS A 3 13.79 1.85 -2.32
N LYS A 4 14.75 2.52 -1.68
CA LYS A 4 15.42 2.01 -0.50
C LYS A 4 14.44 1.85 0.67
N ILE A 5 13.56 2.83 0.88
CA ILE A 5 12.53 2.77 1.92
C ILE A 5 11.61 1.59 1.69
N TYR A 6 11.16 1.40 0.45
CA TYR A 6 10.32 0.26 0.08
C TYR A 6 11.03 -1.07 0.36
N THR A 7 12.28 -1.18 -0.08
CA THR A 7 13.07 -2.40 0.08
C THR A 7 13.28 -2.76 1.56
N GLN A 8 13.54 -1.77 2.39
CA GLN A 8 13.79 -1.99 3.81
C GLN A 8 12.55 -2.29 4.63
N ASN A 9 11.38 -1.77 4.25
CA ASN A 9 10.19 -1.80 5.10
C ASN A 9 9.01 -2.59 4.52
N CYS A 10 8.93 -2.75 3.22
CA CYS A 10 7.76 -3.30 2.56
C CYS A 10 8.03 -4.57 1.77
N ALA A 11 9.20 -4.65 1.15
CA ALA A 11 9.50 -5.73 0.21
C ALA A 11 9.52 -7.12 0.83
N SER A 12 9.82 -7.24 2.12
CA SER A 12 9.85 -8.55 2.78
C SER A 12 8.49 -9.26 2.73
N CYS A 13 7.40 -8.51 2.70
CA CYS A 13 6.04 -9.06 2.60
C CYS A 13 5.42 -8.85 1.21
N HIS A 14 5.54 -7.63 0.68
CA HIS A 14 4.91 -7.28 -0.60
C HIS A 14 5.72 -7.66 -1.84
N GLY A 15 6.96 -8.11 -1.65
CA GLY A 15 7.85 -8.55 -2.73
C GLY A 15 8.72 -7.43 -3.28
N VAL A 16 9.93 -7.80 -3.73
CA VAL A 16 10.88 -6.86 -4.33
C VAL A 16 10.32 -6.23 -5.60
N ASN A 17 9.50 -6.98 -6.34
CA ASN A 17 8.85 -6.53 -7.56
C ASN A 17 7.38 -6.15 -7.34
N LEU A 18 6.98 -5.87 -6.11
CA LEU A 18 5.62 -5.47 -5.71
C LEU A 18 4.56 -6.54 -6.02
N GLU A 19 4.96 -7.80 -6.16
CA GLU A 19 4.07 -8.89 -6.58
C GLU A 19 3.14 -9.42 -5.47
N GLY A 20 3.42 -9.08 -4.21
CA GLY A 20 2.66 -9.59 -3.07
C GLY A 20 3.01 -11.04 -2.72
N GLU A 21 2.30 -11.60 -1.76
CA GLU A 21 2.46 -13.00 -1.36
C GLU A 21 1.63 -13.92 -2.26
N LYS A 22 2.06 -15.17 -2.38
CA LYS A 22 1.33 -16.18 -3.14
C LYS A 22 -0.07 -16.36 -2.54
N ASN A 23 -1.08 -16.50 -3.41
CA ASN A 23 -2.48 -16.68 -3.00
C ASN A 23 -2.97 -15.57 -2.05
N TRP A 24 -2.60 -14.33 -2.33
CA TRP A 24 -2.87 -13.19 -1.46
C TRP A 24 -4.36 -12.91 -1.23
N MET A 25 -5.25 -13.44 -2.06
CA MET A 25 -6.70 -13.26 -1.88
C MET A 25 -7.30 -14.22 -0.85
N SER A 26 -6.53 -15.19 -0.37
CA SER A 26 -6.99 -16.18 0.62
C SER A 26 -6.23 -16.02 1.93
N ARG A 27 -6.91 -16.24 3.06
CA ARG A 27 -6.24 -16.17 4.37
C ARG A 27 -5.19 -17.27 4.48
N LEU A 28 -4.12 -16.96 5.23
CA LEU A 28 -3.10 -17.94 5.59
C LEU A 28 -3.67 -18.96 6.59
N PRO A 29 -3.03 -20.13 6.76
CA PRO A 29 -3.51 -21.14 7.73
C PRO A 29 -3.69 -20.61 9.16
N ASN A 30 -2.91 -19.57 9.54
CA ASN A 30 -3.04 -18.94 10.86
C ASN A 30 -4.14 -17.88 10.92
N GLY A 31 -4.95 -17.73 9.86
CA GLY A 31 -6.02 -16.74 9.81
C GLY A 31 -5.60 -15.34 9.40
N MET A 32 -4.30 -15.08 9.24
CA MET A 32 -3.79 -13.77 8.84
C MET A 32 -3.99 -13.54 7.35
N MET A 33 -4.21 -12.29 6.96
CA MET A 33 -4.29 -11.92 5.55
C MET A 33 -2.88 -11.74 4.97
N PRO A 34 -2.57 -12.38 3.83
CA PRO A 34 -1.26 -12.18 3.19
C PRO A 34 -1.10 -10.78 2.65
N ALA A 35 0.15 -10.37 2.39
CA ALA A 35 0.43 -9.06 1.80
C ALA A 35 -0.03 -9.03 0.34
N PRO A 36 -0.91 -8.09 -0.04
CA PRO A 36 -1.35 -7.98 -1.43
C PRO A 36 -0.26 -7.35 -2.31
N PRO A 37 -0.36 -7.55 -3.64
CA PRO A 37 0.56 -6.86 -4.54
C PRO A 37 0.28 -5.36 -4.58
N HIS A 38 1.34 -4.59 -4.81
CA HIS A 38 1.26 -3.15 -5.03
C HIS A 38 1.51 -2.78 -6.50
N ASP A 39 1.61 -3.77 -7.38
CA ASP A 39 1.65 -3.55 -8.83
C ASP A 39 0.23 -3.38 -9.39
N GLU A 40 0.11 -3.27 -10.71
CA GLU A 40 -1.19 -3.07 -11.36
C GLU A 40 -2.17 -4.22 -11.19
N LYS A 41 -1.69 -5.38 -10.75
CA LYS A 41 -2.53 -6.56 -10.52
C LYS A 41 -3.26 -6.54 -9.19
N GLY A 42 -2.79 -5.71 -8.25
CA GLY A 42 -3.44 -5.54 -6.94
C GLY A 42 -4.46 -4.42 -6.95
N HIS A 43 -4.84 -3.97 -5.77
CA HIS A 43 -5.88 -2.96 -5.58
C HIS A 43 -5.37 -1.61 -5.10
N THR A 44 -4.05 -1.44 -4.97
CA THR A 44 -3.47 -0.19 -4.46
C THR A 44 -3.93 1.02 -5.26
N TRP A 45 -3.90 0.93 -6.60
CA TRP A 45 -4.25 2.03 -7.47
C TRP A 45 -5.75 2.37 -7.48
N HIS A 46 -6.59 1.52 -6.87
CA HIS A 46 -8.03 1.80 -6.72
C HIS A 46 -8.32 2.79 -5.59
N HIS A 47 -7.35 3.11 -4.76
CA HIS A 47 -7.51 3.98 -3.61
C HIS A 47 -6.79 5.31 -3.82
N ASN A 48 -7.36 6.42 -3.30
CA ASN A 48 -6.72 7.72 -3.38
C ASN A 48 -5.49 7.80 -2.46
N ASP A 49 -4.67 8.83 -2.68
CA ASP A 49 -3.43 9.02 -1.93
C ASP A 49 -3.66 9.16 -0.43
N ASN A 50 -4.69 9.89 -0.02
CA ASN A 50 -4.99 10.11 1.39
C ASN A 50 -5.28 8.78 2.10
N TYR A 51 -6.08 7.91 1.48
CA TYR A 51 -6.39 6.61 2.02
C TYR A 51 -5.11 5.76 2.18
N LEU A 52 -4.28 5.73 1.13
CA LEU A 52 -3.04 4.96 1.14
C LEU A 52 -2.07 5.47 2.22
N PHE A 53 -1.98 6.79 2.37
CA PHE A 53 -1.16 7.41 3.40
C PHE A 53 -1.65 7.03 4.80
N MET A 54 -2.95 7.17 5.05
CA MET A 54 -3.52 6.91 6.37
C MET A 54 -3.41 5.45 6.77
N ILE A 55 -3.68 4.52 5.83
CA ILE A 55 -3.62 3.10 6.14
C ILE A 55 -2.18 2.64 6.41
N THR A 56 -1.20 3.24 5.74
CA THR A 56 0.21 2.95 5.96
C THR A 56 0.67 3.49 7.32
N LYS A 57 0.27 4.70 7.64
CA LYS A 57 0.69 5.37 8.87
C LYS A 57 0.05 4.76 10.12
N TYR A 58 -1.25 4.54 10.10
CA TYR A 58 -2.03 4.15 11.29
C TYR A 58 -2.38 2.67 11.34
N GLY A 59 -2.19 1.94 10.26
CA GLY A 59 -2.48 0.51 10.20
C GLY A 59 -3.85 0.19 9.65
N VAL A 60 -4.02 -1.05 9.16
CA VAL A 60 -5.23 -1.48 8.47
C VAL A 60 -6.44 -1.50 9.42
N GLU A 61 -6.29 -2.07 10.60
CA GLU A 61 -7.41 -2.21 11.54
C GLU A 61 -7.94 -0.86 12.02
N GLU A 62 -7.03 0.09 12.27
CA GLU A 62 -7.40 1.44 12.72
C GLU A 62 -8.26 2.16 11.69
N ILE A 63 -7.87 2.08 10.42
CA ILE A 63 -8.55 2.79 9.33
C ILE A 63 -9.87 2.11 8.96
N LEU A 64 -9.92 0.78 8.95
CA LEU A 64 -11.14 0.04 8.64
C LEU A 64 -12.15 0.05 9.79
N GLY A 65 -11.69 0.30 11.02
CA GLY A 65 -12.55 0.29 12.20
C GLY A 65 -13.02 -1.09 12.62
N GLU A 66 -12.37 -2.14 12.14
CA GLU A 66 -12.70 -3.53 12.46
C GLU A 66 -11.46 -4.40 12.44
N LYS A 67 -11.55 -5.60 12.99
CA LYS A 67 -10.43 -6.54 13.00
C LYS A 67 -10.09 -6.99 11.59
N TYR A 68 -8.81 -6.89 11.27
CA TYR A 68 -8.26 -7.33 9.98
C TYR A 68 -6.90 -7.98 10.25
N PRO A 69 -6.88 -9.28 10.63
CA PRO A 69 -5.63 -9.95 11.01
C PRO A 69 -4.61 -9.90 9.88
N ASN A 70 -3.47 -9.28 10.15
CA ASN A 70 -2.39 -9.13 9.18
C ASN A 70 -1.08 -8.83 9.91
N ASN A 71 0.03 -8.97 9.21
CA ASN A 71 1.36 -8.75 9.76
C ASN A 71 1.95 -7.39 9.43
N MET A 72 1.20 -6.51 8.77
CA MET A 72 1.67 -5.19 8.41
C MET A 72 1.65 -4.27 9.64
N PRO A 73 2.80 -3.70 10.03
CA PRO A 73 2.81 -2.75 11.15
C PRO A 73 2.25 -1.38 10.74
N ALA A 74 1.82 -0.62 11.73
CA ALA A 74 1.55 0.80 11.52
C ALA A 74 2.90 1.53 11.51
N TYR A 75 3.13 2.39 10.53
CA TYR A 75 4.44 3.01 10.32
C TYR A 75 4.58 4.39 10.97
N LYS A 76 3.60 4.80 11.76
CA LYS A 76 3.58 6.11 12.42
C LYS A 76 4.88 6.46 13.15
N GLU A 77 5.47 5.48 13.84
CA GLU A 77 6.69 5.69 14.62
C GLU A 77 7.94 5.14 13.94
N ILE A 78 7.80 4.51 12.78
CA ILE A 78 8.90 3.89 12.03
C ILE A 78 9.35 4.80 10.90
N LEU A 79 8.41 5.43 10.20
CA LEU A 79 8.67 6.29 9.05
C LEU A 79 8.07 7.67 9.29
N SER A 80 8.76 8.71 8.82
CA SER A 80 8.20 10.06 8.80
C SER A 80 7.13 10.16 7.73
N ASP A 81 6.27 11.19 7.82
CA ASP A 81 5.26 11.44 6.80
C ASP A 81 5.89 11.59 5.41
N LYS A 82 7.03 12.28 5.33
CA LYS A 82 7.77 12.45 4.08
C LYS A 82 8.23 11.11 3.52
N GLU A 83 8.72 10.22 4.38
CA GLU A 83 9.16 8.90 3.97
C GLU A 83 7.99 8.03 3.48
N ILE A 84 6.83 8.11 4.13
CA ILE A 84 5.63 7.40 3.68
C ILE A 84 5.20 7.90 2.29
N ILE A 85 5.17 9.21 2.10
CA ILE A 85 4.84 9.81 0.81
C ILE A 85 5.83 9.36 -0.26
N SER A 86 7.12 9.33 0.07
CA SER A 86 8.16 8.89 -0.86
C SER A 86 7.98 7.44 -1.30
N VAL A 87 7.68 6.53 -0.37
CA VAL A 87 7.51 5.12 -0.72
C VAL A 87 6.24 4.90 -1.54
N LEU A 88 5.16 5.62 -1.24
CA LEU A 88 3.94 5.54 -2.05
C LEU A 88 4.16 6.08 -3.46
N SER A 89 4.95 7.14 -3.59
CA SER A 89 5.35 7.68 -4.90
C SER A 89 6.16 6.67 -5.70
N TYR A 90 7.08 5.96 -5.04
CA TYR A 90 7.83 4.89 -5.68
C TYR A 90 6.90 3.79 -6.20
N ILE A 91 5.96 3.34 -5.39
CA ILE A 91 5.00 2.31 -5.79
C ILE A 91 4.24 2.75 -7.05
N LYS A 92 3.71 3.97 -7.05
CA LYS A 92 2.98 4.52 -8.19
C LYS A 92 3.85 4.59 -9.45
N SER A 93 5.14 4.90 -9.30
CA SER A 93 6.06 5.03 -10.43
C SER A 93 6.26 3.71 -11.19
N THR A 94 5.95 2.58 -10.56
CA THR A 94 6.08 1.25 -11.18
C THR A 94 4.86 0.86 -12.03
N TRP A 95 3.76 1.61 -11.93
CA TRP A 95 2.53 1.29 -12.66
C TRP A 95 2.60 1.73 -14.12
N PRO A 96 1.91 1.01 -15.04
CA PRO A 96 1.78 1.51 -16.42
C PRO A 96 1.14 2.89 -16.45
N PRO A 97 1.47 3.73 -17.46
CA PRO A 97 0.89 5.08 -17.56
C PRO A 97 -0.63 5.12 -17.50
N ARG A 98 -1.30 4.12 -18.09
CA ARG A 98 -2.77 4.01 -18.05
C ARG A 98 -3.28 3.90 -16.63
N VAL A 99 -2.62 3.11 -15.79
CA VAL A 99 -3.02 2.89 -14.40
C VAL A 99 -2.73 4.15 -13.56
N GLN A 100 -1.59 4.79 -13.79
CA GLN A 100 -1.26 6.05 -13.13
C GLN A 100 -2.32 7.13 -13.40
N LYS A 101 -2.78 7.20 -14.65
CA LYS A 101 -3.81 8.16 -15.06
C LYS A 101 -5.14 7.90 -14.36
N ILE A 102 -5.53 6.64 -14.24
CA ILE A 102 -6.75 6.27 -13.50
C ILE A 102 -6.64 6.69 -12.04
N HIS A 103 -5.48 6.44 -11.43
CA HIS A 103 -5.23 6.83 -10.04
C HIS A 103 -5.30 8.36 -9.87
N ASP A 104 -4.74 9.11 -10.83
CA ASP A 104 -4.83 10.58 -10.80
C ASP A 104 -6.29 11.04 -10.84
N GLN A 105 -7.15 10.37 -11.61
CA GLN A 105 -8.58 10.68 -11.66
C GLN A 105 -9.27 10.38 -10.34
N ILE A 106 -8.90 9.30 -9.67
CA ILE A 106 -9.44 8.96 -8.36
C ILE A 106 -9.06 10.03 -7.33
N ASN A 107 -7.80 10.48 -7.35
CA ASN A 107 -7.35 11.57 -6.48
C ASN A 107 -8.12 12.86 -6.74
N SER A 108 -8.34 13.21 -8.00
CA SER A 108 -9.10 14.40 -8.39
C SER A 108 -10.51 14.39 -7.84
N ARG A 109 -11.21 13.27 -7.94
CA ARG A 109 -12.57 13.13 -7.42
C ARG A 109 -12.62 13.30 -5.90
N SER A 110 -11.64 12.74 -5.21
CA SER A 110 -11.55 12.84 -3.75
C SER A 110 -11.31 14.27 -3.31
N ASN A 111 -10.49 15.02 -4.06
CA ASN A 111 -10.15 16.40 -3.74
C ASN A 111 -11.23 17.40 -4.17
N ALA A 112 -12.16 16.99 -5.05
CA ALA A 112 -13.22 17.85 -5.54
C ALA A 112 -14.35 18.09 -4.54
N LYS A 113 -14.27 17.45 -3.39
CA LYS A 113 -15.22 17.68 -2.30
C LYS A 113 -14.77 18.91 -1.49
#